data_1f3a041add6fb6d3c7d1173765b96f43
#
_entry.id   1f3a041add6fb6d3c7d1173765b96f43
#
_cell.length_a   1.000
_cell.length_b   1.000
_cell.length_c   1.000
_cell.angle_alpha   90.00
_cell.angle_beta   90.00
_cell.angle_gamma   90.00
#
_symmetry.space_group_name_H-M   'P 1'
#
loop_
_entity.id
_entity.type
_entity.pdbx_description
1 polymer ?
#
loop_
_entity_poly.entity_id
_entity_poly.type
_entity_poly.pdbx_seq_one_letter_code
_entity_poly.pdbx_strand_id
1 'polypeptide(L)'
;MTKSEFAFIALPISALVAPSTFAAQYLTVDQAQRAIFPGKSLTAAPVKLAPAQRKAIEQASGVRVLHDEQQVWRVSGGGWFILDEVVGKHEFITYAVGLNADGSVKQIEIMDYRETYGGQIRDQNWRAQFAGKTSKSTLKLDRDIKNISGATLSCRHITDGVKRLLAFYEIALKH
;
A
#
# COMPACT_ATOMS: atom_id res chain seq x y z
N MET A 1 22.36 -68.38 35.06
CA MET A 1 21.23 -67.78 34.33
C MET A 1 21.20 -66.29 34.70
N THR A 2 21.87 -65.49 33.92
CA THR A 2 21.97 -64.03 34.13
C THR A 2 21.10 -63.28 33.09
N LYS A 3 20.04 -62.67 33.56
CA LYS A 3 19.14 -61.86 32.72
C LYS A 3 19.82 -60.53 32.40
N SER A 4 20.08 -60.27 31.11
CA SER A 4 20.53 -59.02 30.60
C SER A 4 19.32 -58.09 30.43
N GLU A 5 19.27 -56.95 31.18
CA GLU A 5 18.29 -55.90 31.03
C GLU A 5 18.83 -54.93 30.02
N PHE A 6 18.16 -54.81 28.86
CA PHE A 6 18.40 -53.76 27.89
C PHE A 6 17.63 -52.48 28.31
N ALA A 7 18.36 -51.48 28.75
CA ALA A 7 17.83 -50.15 28.99
C ALA A 7 17.67 -49.44 27.65
N PHE A 8 16.42 -49.13 27.25
CA PHE A 8 16.12 -48.25 26.14
C PHE A 8 16.28 -46.77 26.59
N ILE A 9 17.31 -46.13 26.08
CA ILE A 9 17.47 -44.68 26.24
C ILE A 9 16.61 -44.00 25.19
N ALA A 10 15.49 -43.43 25.61
CA ALA A 10 14.65 -42.57 24.76
C ALA A 10 15.29 -41.17 24.67
N LEU A 11 15.83 -40.82 23.51
CA LEU A 11 16.27 -39.46 23.21
C LEU A 11 15.06 -38.54 22.94
N PRO A 12 14.95 -37.39 23.59
CA PRO A 12 13.87 -36.44 23.27
C PRO A 12 14.11 -35.81 21.88
N ILE A 13 13.20 -36.03 20.96
CA ILE A 13 13.15 -35.31 19.69
C ILE A 13 12.69 -33.88 19.99
N SER A 14 13.63 -32.94 20.09
CA SER A 14 13.31 -31.51 20.12
C SER A 14 12.85 -31.09 18.71
N ALA A 15 11.55 -31.00 18.53
CA ALA A 15 11.00 -30.41 17.33
C ALA A 15 11.39 -28.92 17.27
N LEU A 16 12.31 -28.57 16.36
CA LEU A 16 12.58 -27.17 16.01
C LEU A 16 11.33 -26.63 15.32
N VAL A 17 10.51 -25.89 16.04
CA VAL A 17 9.44 -25.09 15.44
C VAL A 17 10.12 -23.88 14.81
N ALA A 18 10.36 -23.94 13.50
CA ALA A 18 10.77 -22.75 12.76
C ALA A 18 9.63 -21.71 12.85
N PRO A 19 9.93 -20.46 13.23
CA PRO A 19 8.91 -19.42 13.16
C PRO A 19 8.50 -19.24 11.70
N SER A 20 7.25 -19.53 11.38
CA SER A 20 6.67 -19.17 10.09
C SER A 20 6.66 -17.65 10.00
N THR A 21 7.57 -17.10 9.22
CA THR A 21 7.50 -15.70 8.79
C THR A 21 6.29 -15.59 7.87
N PHE A 22 5.12 -15.36 8.43
CA PHE A 22 3.96 -14.98 7.66
C PHE A 22 4.26 -13.58 7.08
N ALA A 23 4.45 -13.50 5.78
CA ALA A 23 4.26 -12.25 5.06
C ALA A 23 2.82 -11.80 5.37
N ALA A 24 2.66 -10.78 6.20
CA ALA A 24 1.35 -10.38 6.66
C ALA A 24 0.67 -9.59 5.54
N GLN A 25 -0.15 -10.26 4.74
CA GLN A 25 -1.12 -9.59 3.90
C GLN A 25 -2.20 -9.02 4.83
N TYR A 26 -2.24 -7.70 4.97
CA TYR A 26 -3.12 -7.05 5.94
C TYR A 26 -4.55 -6.85 5.43
N LEU A 27 -4.72 -6.59 4.14
CA LEU A 27 -6.02 -6.35 3.52
C LEU A 27 -6.07 -6.97 2.12
N THR A 28 -7.18 -7.63 1.82
CA THR A 28 -7.56 -7.92 0.43
C THR A 28 -8.11 -6.65 -0.24
N VAL A 29 -8.22 -6.66 -1.58
CA VAL A 29 -8.82 -5.54 -2.33
C VAL A 29 -10.23 -5.23 -1.80
N ASP A 30 -11.06 -6.25 -1.62
CA ASP A 30 -12.43 -6.08 -1.10
C ASP A 30 -12.46 -5.51 0.32
N GLN A 31 -11.52 -5.91 1.18
CA GLN A 31 -11.42 -5.36 2.53
C GLN A 31 -10.99 -3.89 2.50
N ALA A 32 -10.02 -3.52 1.67
CA ALA A 32 -9.58 -2.14 1.49
C ALA A 32 -10.71 -1.27 0.90
N GLN A 33 -11.46 -1.79 -0.09
CA GLN A 33 -12.63 -1.10 -0.66
C GLN A 33 -13.69 -0.82 0.40
N ARG A 34 -14.04 -1.81 1.22
CA ARG A 34 -15.00 -1.64 2.33
C ARG A 34 -14.49 -0.69 3.41
N ALA A 35 -13.19 -0.71 3.70
CA ALA A 35 -12.61 0.20 4.70
C ALA A 35 -12.65 1.66 4.24
N ILE A 36 -12.36 1.93 2.96
CA ILE A 36 -12.32 3.28 2.41
C ILE A 36 -13.72 3.79 2.04
N PHE A 37 -14.58 2.91 1.48
CA PHE A 37 -15.90 3.24 0.96
C PHE A 37 -16.99 2.31 1.52
N PRO A 38 -17.29 2.39 2.83
CA PRO A 38 -18.29 1.52 3.45
C PRO A 38 -19.66 1.71 2.79
N GLY A 39 -20.32 0.60 2.45
CA GLY A 39 -21.66 0.60 1.87
C GLY A 39 -21.75 1.10 0.43
N LYS A 40 -20.63 1.33 -0.25
CA LYS A 40 -20.62 1.71 -1.68
C LYS A 40 -20.33 0.49 -2.57
N SER A 41 -20.92 0.50 -3.76
CA SER A 41 -20.52 -0.41 -4.82
C SER A 41 -19.37 0.21 -5.65
N LEU A 42 -18.43 -0.64 -6.03
CA LEU A 42 -17.27 -0.26 -6.84
C LEU A 42 -17.25 -1.09 -8.12
N THR A 43 -17.08 -0.42 -9.25
CA THR A 43 -17.01 -1.07 -10.57
C THR A 43 -15.59 -0.93 -11.11
N ALA A 44 -14.97 -2.06 -11.48
CA ALA A 44 -13.64 -2.06 -12.07
C ALA A 44 -13.61 -1.24 -13.36
N ALA A 45 -12.62 -0.38 -13.48
CA ALA A 45 -12.40 0.52 -14.61
C ALA A 45 -10.88 0.71 -14.84
N PRO A 46 -10.11 -0.37 -15.11
CA PRO A 46 -8.67 -0.28 -15.28
C PRO A 46 -8.32 0.69 -16.42
N VAL A 47 -7.25 1.46 -16.23
CA VAL A 47 -6.80 2.49 -17.17
C VAL A 47 -5.44 2.13 -17.72
N LYS A 48 -5.38 1.90 -19.03
CA LYS A 48 -4.12 1.76 -19.76
C LYS A 48 -3.61 3.14 -20.16
N LEU A 49 -2.43 3.49 -19.67
CA LEU A 49 -1.82 4.79 -19.94
C LEU A 49 -1.19 4.85 -21.34
N ALA A 50 -1.56 5.87 -22.10
CA ALA A 50 -0.80 6.22 -23.30
C ALA A 50 0.60 6.75 -22.91
N PRO A 51 1.62 6.60 -23.77
CA PRO A 51 2.97 7.10 -23.49
C PRO A 51 3.02 8.60 -23.11
N ALA A 52 2.18 9.42 -23.73
CA ALA A 52 2.07 10.84 -23.45
C ALA A 52 1.50 11.10 -22.05
N GLN A 53 0.46 10.35 -21.64
CA GLN A 53 -0.11 10.45 -20.28
C GLN A 53 0.90 10.02 -19.21
N ARG A 54 1.60 8.90 -19.44
CA ARG A 54 2.67 8.45 -18.56
C ARG A 54 3.71 9.55 -18.33
N LYS A 55 4.25 10.11 -19.43
CA LYS A 55 5.23 11.20 -19.35
C LYS A 55 4.68 12.42 -18.62
N ALA A 56 3.43 12.79 -18.86
CA ALA A 56 2.78 13.93 -18.17
C ALA A 56 2.63 13.67 -16.66
N ILE A 57 2.25 12.47 -16.24
CA ILE A 57 2.16 12.08 -14.84
C ILE A 57 3.53 12.15 -14.16
N GLU A 58 4.59 11.62 -14.81
CA GLU A 58 5.94 11.67 -14.29
C GLU A 58 6.47 13.11 -14.16
N GLN A 59 6.18 13.95 -15.13
CA GLN A 59 6.55 15.37 -15.08
C GLN A 59 5.81 16.14 -13.97
N ALA A 60 4.50 15.90 -13.82
CA ALA A 60 3.68 16.57 -12.81
C ALA A 60 4.00 16.12 -11.39
N SER A 61 4.27 14.85 -11.19
CA SER A 61 4.55 14.27 -9.87
C SER A 61 6.03 14.30 -9.48
N GLY A 62 6.94 14.29 -10.46
CA GLY A 62 8.34 14.03 -10.25
C GLY A 62 8.64 12.57 -9.89
N VAL A 63 7.68 11.66 -10.09
CA VAL A 63 7.76 10.24 -9.67
C VAL A 63 7.52 9.34 -10.88
N ARG A 64 8.36 8.32 -11.03
CA ARG A 64 8.25 7.36 -12.12
C ARG A 64 6.95 6.55 -12.02
N VAL A 65 6.29 6.34 -13.16
CA VAL A 65 5.16 5.42 -13.30
C VAL A 65 5.71 3.98 -13.44
N LEU A 66 5.26 3.08 -12.60
CA LEU A 66 5.77 1.70 -12.55
C LEU A 66 5.08 0.79 -13.56
N HIS A 67 3.78 0.97 -13.77
CA HIS A 67 2.96 0.11 -14.62
C HIS A 67 2.27 0.89 -15.74
N ASP A 68 2.11 0.26 -16.89
CA ASP A 68 1.38 0.86 -18.03
C ASP A 68 -0.14 0.79 -17.86
N GLU A 69 -0.62 -0.10 -16.99
CA GLU A 69 -2.02 -0.23 -16.64
C GLU A 69 -2.21 0.00 -15.15
N GLN A 70 -3.09 0.95 -14.81
CA GLN A 70 -3.44 1.27 -13.43
C GLN A 70 -4.76 0.58 -13.06
N GLN A 71 -4.75 -0.15 -11.96
CA GLN A 71 -5.95 -0.78 -11.43
C GLN A 71 -6.80 0.23 -10.67
N VAL A 72 -8.00 0.48 -11.20
CA VAL A 72 -8.90 1.54 -10.73
C VAL A 72 -10.32 1.01 -10.65
N TRP A 73 -11.08 1.48 -9.69
CA TRP A 73 -12.54 1.26 -9.58
C TRP A 73 -13.26 2.57 -9.42
N ARG A 74 -14.36 2.71 -10.16
CA ARG A 74 -15.29 3.83 -9.98
C ARG A 74 -16.23 3.54 -8.83
N VAL A 75 -16.39 4.51 -7.93
CA VAL A 75 -17.24 4.40 -6.74
C VAL A 75 -18.66 4.91 -7.05
N SER A 76 -19.68 4.19 -6.62
CA SER A 76 -21.07 4.65 -6.73
C SER A 76 -21.30 5.94 -5.95
N GLY A 77 -21.87 6.95 -6.62
CA GLY A 77 -22.04 8.29 -6.06
C GLY A 77 -20.81 9.18 -6.19
N GLY A 78 -19.79 8.75 -6.94
CA GLY A 78 -18.58 9.53 -7.26
C GLY A 78 -17.35 9.15 -6.45
N GLY A 79 -16.19 9.43 -7.02
CA GLY A 79 -14.88 9.08 -6.47
C GLY A 79 -14.27 7.85 -7.09
N TRP A 80 -13.05 7.51 -6.61
CA TRP A 80 -12.22 6.47 -7.19
C TRP A 80 -11.50 5.68 -6.11
N PHE A 81 -11.39 4.39 -6.30
CA PHE A 81 -10.48 3.52 -5.56
C PHE A 81 -9.36 3.12 -6.51
N ILE A 82 -8.11 3.31 -6.10
CA ILE A 82 -6.93 3.03 -6.91
C ILE A 82 -6.01 2.12 -6.13
N LEU A 83 -5.64 0.99 -6.72
CA LEU A 83 -4.66 0.06 -6.18
C LEU A 83 -3.31 0.35 -6.82
N ASP A 84 -2.27 0.47 -6.01
CA ASP A 84 -0.93 0.78 -6.49
C ASP A 84 0.14 0.15 -5.61
N GLU A 85 1.39 0.21 -6.05
CA GLU A 85 2.53 -0.24 -5.28
C GLU A 85 3.71 0.72 -5.38
N VAL A 86 4.54 0.68 -4.37
CA VAL A 86 5.83 1.38 -4.35
C VAL A 86 6.90 0.43 -3.86
N VAL A 87 8.14 0.68 -4.26
CA VAL A 87 9.29 -0.03 -3.71
C VAL A 87 9.55 0.50 -2.30
N GLY A 88 9.59 -0.39 -1.30
CA GLY A 88 10.05 -0.06 0.04
C GLY A 88 11.58 0.05 0.09
N LYS A 89 12.18 -0.46 1.16
CA LYS A 89 13.63 -0.59 1.25
C LYS A 89 14.13 -1.83 0.51
N HIS A 90 13.43 -2.95 0.65
CA HIS A 90 13.79 -4.25 0.09
C HIS A 90 12.63 -4.91 -0.65
N GLU A 91 11.39 -4.63 -0.25
CA GLU A 91 10.19 -5.27 -0.73
C GLU A 91 9.20 -4.24 -1.31
N PHE A 92 8.27 -4.72 -2.13
CA PHE A 92 7.16 -3.87 -2.57
C PHE A 92 6.17 -3.64 -1.42
N ILE A 93 5.61 -2.45 -1.39
CA ILE A 93 4.52 -2.06 -0.50
C ILE A 93 3.28 -1.85 -1.35
N THR A 94 2.29 -2.73 -1.20
CA THR A 94 0.99 -2.57 -1.87
C THR A 94 0.09 -1.69 -1.03
N TYR A 95 -0.52 -0.70 -1.64
CA TYR A 95 -1.43 0.23 -0.96
C TYR A 95 -2.60 0.61 -1.84
N ALA A 96 -3.67 1.07 -1.21
CA ALA A 96 -4.85 1.59 -1.90
C ALA A 96 -5.07 3.06 -1.54
N VAL A 97 -5.53 3.84 -2.51
CA VAL A 97 -5.95 5.23 -2.32
C VAL A 97 -7.40 5.38 -2.74
N GLY A 98 -8.23 5.86 -1.82
CA GLY A 98 -9.55 6.36 -2.15
C GLY A 98 -9.53 7.85 -2.42
N LEU A 99 -10.11 8.26 -3.54
CA LEU A 99 -10.31 9.67 -3.87
C LEU A 99 -11.79 10.01 -3.80
N ASN A 100 -12.12 11.17 -3.27
CA ASN A 100 -13.43 11.78 -3.35
C ASN A 100 -13.75 12.18 -4.80
N ALA A 101 -15.00 12.56 -5.07
CA ALA A 101 -15.44 13.00 -6.40
C ALA A 101 -14.67 14.23 -6.91
N ASP A 102 -14.19 15.09 -6.02
CA ASP A 102 -13.37 16.25 -6.34
C ASP A 102 -11.88 15.96 -6.56
N GLY A 103 -11.47 14.68 -6.43
CA GLY A 103 -10.09 14.22 -6.57
C GLY A 103 -9.22 14.40 -5.34
N SER A 104 -9.75 14.89 -4.23
CA SER A 104 -9.02 14.90 -2.96
C SER A 104 -8.90 13.49 -2.38
N VAL A 105 -7.81 13.22 -1.67
CA VAL A 105 -7.64 11.94 -0.98
C VAL A 105 -8.69 11.81 0.13
N LYS A 106 -9.48 10.75 0.06
CA LYS A 106 -10.40 10.36 1.14
C LYS A 106 -9.65 9.61 2.24
N GLN A 107 -8.89 8.59 1.86
CA GLN A 107 -8.18 7.70 2.77
C GLN A 107 -7.14 6.89 2.00
N ILE A 108 -6.08 6.46 2.68
CA ILE A 108 -5.16 5.44 2.15
C ILE A 108 -5.16 4.21 3.06
N GLU A 109 -4.92 3.03 2.49
CA GLU A 109 -4.73 1.77 3.21
C GLU A 109 -3.45 1.08 2.77
N ILE A 110 -2.65 0.62 3.72
CA ILE A 110 -1.48 -0.23 3.45
C ILE A 110 -1.95 -1.67 3.44
N MET A 111 -1.90 -2.33 2.30
CA MET A 111 -2.48 -3.64 2.08
C MET A 111 -1.48 -4.78 2.23
N ASP A 112 -0.24 -4.58 1.82
CA ASP A 112 0.85 -5.53 2.03
C ASP A 112 2.13 -4.77 2.42
N TYR A 113 2.78 -5.22 3.49
CA TYR A 113 4.01 -4.63 4.00
C TYR A 113 4.90 -5.74 4.55
N ARG A 114 5.99 -6.03 3.87
CA ARG A 114 6.90 -7.14 4.20
C ARG A 114 8.25 -6.69 4.74
N GLU A 115 8.44 -5.39 4.90
CA GLU A 115 9.66 -4.85 5.50
C GLU A 115 9.76 -5.21 6.99
N THR A 116 10.98 -5.47 7.45
CA THR A 116 11.25 -5.82 8.85
C THR A 116 10.94 -4.69 9.82
N TYR A 117 11.11 -3.42 9.36
CA TYR A 117 10.93 -2.21 10.19
C TYR A 117 9.95 -1.26 9.54
N GLY A 118 9.30 -0.42 10.34
CA GLY A 118 8.46 0.66 9.84
C GLY A 118 6.99 0.29 9.66
N GLY A 119 6.54 -0.79 10.28
CA GLY A 119 5.12 -1.19 10.26
C GLY A 119 4.15 -0.10 10.71
N GLN A 120 4.63 0.95 11.37
CA GLN A 120 3.83 2.10 11.82
C GLN A 120 3.24 2.93 10.67
N ILE A 121 3.69 2.76 9.41
CA ILE A 121 3.00 3.36 8.24
C ILE A 121 1.54 2.90 8.13
N ARG A 122 1.17 1.79 8.79
CA ARG A 122 -0.20 1.27 8.89
C ARG A 122 -1.04 1.99 9.93
N ASP A 123 -0.42 2.74 10.84
CA ASP A 123 -1.14 3.45 11.89
C ASP A 123 -2.10 4.46 11.28
N GLN A 124 -3.34 4.45 11.76
CA GLN A 124 -4.39 5.32 11.26
C GLN A 124 -3.99 6.80 11.33
N ASN A 125 -3.31 7.20 12.42
CA ASN A 125 -2.86 8.58 12.61
C ASN A 125 -1.84 9.00 11.54
N TRP A 126 -0.93 8.09 11.12
CA TRP A 126 0.01 8.40 10.05
C TRP A 126 -0.70 8.49 8.71
N ARG A 127 -1.58 7.55 8.39
CA ARG A 127 -2.34 7.52 7.14
C ARG A 127 -3.31 8.68 7.01
N ALA A 128 -3.90 9.15 8.13
CA ALA A 128 -4.83 10.27 8.15
C ALA A 128 -4.24 11.60 7.64
N GLN A 129 -2.90 11.74 7.63
CA GLN A 129 -2.22 12.94 7.12
C GLN A 129 -2.44 13.15 5.62
N PHE A 130 -2.80 12.09 4.89
CA PHE A 130 -3.10 12.18 3.45
C PHE A 130 -4.52 12.65 3.15
N ALA A 131 -5.45 12.55 4.10
CA ALA A 131 -6.83 12.97 3.90
C ALA A 131 -6.94 14.45 3.48
N GLY A 132 -7.75 14.74 2.48
CA GLY A 132 -7.93 16.06 1.90
C GLY A 132 -6.79 16.55 1.00
N LYS A 133 -5.69 15.80 0.85
CA LYS A 133 -4.61 16.17 -0.07
C LYS A 133 -5.09 16.06 -1.52
N THR A 134 -4.58 17.00 -2.37
CA THR A 134 -4.91 17.10 -3.79
C THR A 134 -3.62 17.18 -4.61
N SER A 135 -3.73 17.20 -5.93
CA SER A 135 -2.61 17.44 -6.86
C SER A 135 -1.87 18.77 -6.60
N LYS A 136 -2.49 19.70 -5.89
CA LYS A 136 -1.90 21.01 -5.50
C LYS A 136 -1.16 20.94 -4.16
N SER A 137 -1.27 19.84 -3.42
CA SER A 137 -0.60 19.67 -2.13
C SER A 137 0.90 19.42 -2.33
N THR A 138 1.72 19.90 -1.41
CA THR A 138 3.18 19.76 -1.49
C THR A 138 3.60 18.29 -1.44
N LEU A 139 2.93 17.46 -0.62
CA LEU A 139 3.20 16.05 -0.41
C LEU A 139 4.71 15.78 -0.27
N LYS A 140 5.28 16.36 0.76
CA LYS A 140 6.70 16.25 1.07
C LYS A 140 6.90 15.77 2.50
N LEU A 141 7.73 14.75 2.64
CA LEU A 141 8.13 14.22 3.96
C LEU A 141 8.80 15.33 4.78
N ASP A 142 8.54 15.34 6.08
CA ASP A 142 9.01 16.32 7.07
C ASP A 142 8.50 17.77 6.84
N ARG A 143 7.54 17.93 5.93
CA ARG A 143 6.79 19.20 5.76
C ARG A 143 5.31 19.01 6.10
N ASP A 144 4.58 18.31 5.26
CA ASP A 144 3.14 18.06 5.40
C ASP A 144 2.79 16.58 5.63
N ILE A 145 3.79 15.71 5.57
CA ILE A 145 3.70 14.30 5.99
C ILE A 145 4.84 14.02 6.98
N LYS A 146 4.50 13.65 8.19
CA LYS A 146 5.49 13.32 9.24
C LYS A 146 6.21 12.02 8.90
N ASN A 147 7.52 12.03 9.11
CA ASN A 147 8.34 10.84 9.01
C ASN A 147 8.14 9.91 10.22
N ILE A 148 8.43 8.62 10.02
CA ILE A 148 8.53 7.62 11.06
C ILE A 148 9.99 7.19 11.16
N SER A 149 10.59 7.34 12.36
CA SER A 149 11.95 6.89 12.60
C SER A 149 12.08 5.38 12.30
N GLY A 150 13.11 5.02 11.54
CA GLY A 150 13.32 3.64 11.07
C GLY A 150 12.50 3.24 9.82
N ALA A 151 11.56 4.09 9.35
CA ALA A 151 10.73 3.83 8.17
C ALA A 151 10.80 4.92 7.10
N THR A 152 11.84 5.74 7.10
CA THR A 152 11.96 6.93 6.24
C THR A 152 11.76 6.61 4.75
N LEU A 153 12.32 5.51 4.25
CA LEU A 153 12.15 5.13 2.84
C LEU A 153 10.70 4.76 2.54
N SER A 154 10.06 3.95 3.38
CA SER A 154 8.64 3.58 3.21
C SER A 154 7.73 4.81 3.26
N CYS A 155 7.94 5.71 4.25
CA CYS A 155 7.19 6.97 4.35
C CYS A 155 7.35 7.83 3.10
N ARG A 156 8.59 7.95 2.60
CA ARG A 156 8.89 8.73 1.38
C ARG A 156 8.21 8.12 0.16
N HIS A 157 8.38 6.83 -0.06
CA HIS A 157 7.87 6.18 -1.26
C HIS A 157 6.34 6.12 -1.29
N ILE A 158 5.66 5.91 -0.15
CA ILE A 158 4.20 6.06 -0.07
C ILE A 158 3.77 7.50 -0.38
N THR A 159 4.46 8.51 0.19
CA THR A 159 4.15 9.92 -0.09
C THR A 159 4.31 10.24 -1.57
N ASP A 160 5.38 9.78 -2.19
CA ASP A 160 5.66 9.94 -3.63
C ASP A 160 4.63 9.17 -4.48
N GLY A 161 4.24 7.96 -4.06
CA GLY A 161 3.19 7.18 -4.71
C GLY A 161 1.84 7.89 -4.69
N VAL A 162 1.40 8.41 -3.54
CA VAL A 162 0.17 9.22 -3.45
C VAL A 162 0.23 10.45 -4.34
N LYS A 163 1.37 11.15 -4.38
CA LYS A 163 1.59 12.30 -5.27
C LYS A 163 1.44 11.90 -6.75
N ARG A 164 2.01 10.75 -7.15
CA ARG A 164 1.86 10.19 -8.50
C ARG A 164 0.39 9.89 -8.82
N LEU A 165 -0.35 9.27 -7.89
CA LEU A 165 -1.77 8.93 -8.10
C LEU A 165 -2.66 10.17 -8.20
N LEU A 166 -2.35 11.25 -7.50
CA LEU A 166 -3.05 12.53 -7.66
C LEU A 166 -2.79 13.16 -9.03
N ALA A 167 -1.56 13.09 -9.55
CA ALA A 167 -1.25 13.51 -10.92
C ALA A 167 -1.95 12.60 -11.95
N PHE A 168 -2.00 11.29 -11.69
CA PHE A 168 -2.76 10.34 -12.52
C PHE A 168 -4.25 10.68 -12.57
N TYR A 169 -4.86 11.02 -11.43
CA TYR A 169 -6.26 11.47 -11.40
C TYR A 169 -6.50 12.68 -12.31
N GLU A 170 -5.69 13.72 -12.22
CA GLU A 170 -5.85 14.93 -13.02
C GLU A 170 -5.69 14.67 -14.53
N ILE A 171 -4.81 13.75 -14.92
CA ILE A 171 -4.44 13.51 -16.32
C ILE A 171 -5.31 12.43 -16.97
N ALA A 172 -5.74 11.42 -16.23
CA ALA A 172 -6.37 10.24 -16.78
C ALA A 172 -7.80 9.96 -16.31
N LEU A 173 -8.25 10.52 -15.17
CA LEU A 173 -9.57 10.22 -14.59
C LEU A 173 -10.52 11.40 -14.57
N LYS A 174 -10.00 12.62 -14.50
CA LYS A 174 -10.78 13.86 -14.41
C LYS A 174 -11.30 14.29 -15.78
N HIS A 175 -12.39 13.64 -16.21
CA HIS A 175 -13.11 14.01 -17.47
C HIS A 175 -14.59 14.09 -17.20
#